data_6da2f93d6e083b8dcee0097be7223d93
#
_entry.id   6da2f93d6e083b8dcee0097be7223d93
#
_cell.length_a   1.000
_cell.length_b   1.000
_cell.length_c   1.000
_cell.angle_alpha   90.00
_cell.angle_beta   90.00
_cell.angle_gamma   90.00
#
_symmetry.space_group_name_H-M   'P 1'
#
loop_
_entity.id
_entity.type
_entity.pdbx_description
1 polymer ?
#
loop_
_entity_poly.entity_id
_entity_poly.type
_entity_poly.pdbx_seq_one_letter_code
_entity_poly.pdbx_strand_id
1 'polypeptide(L)' 'MNLEVRWSVAAKDDAIDARLVDRVLGEYREMPGLALTIEQARRLWGCDAATCQRIVDVLVERHVLRWSRDGRLIRAE' A
#
# COMPACT_ATOMS: atom_id res chain seq x y z
N MET A 1 -13.69 -19.35 -15.24
CA MET A 1 -12.65 -19.58 -15.32
C MET A 1 -11.77 -18.57 -15.82
N ASN A 2 -12.02 -17.94 -16.75
CA ASN A 2 -11.23 -17.00 -17.12
C ASN A 2 -11.17 -15.81 -16.30
N LEU A 3 -12.11 -15.59 -15.45
CA LEU A 3 -12.10 -14.55 -14.56
C LEU A 3 -10.92 -14.56 -13.72
N GLU A 4 -10.55 -15.72 -13.22
CA GLU A 4 -9.42 -15.83 -12.43
C GLU A 4 -8.21 -15.51 -13.16
N VAL A 5 -8.12 -15.93 -14.36
CA VAL A 5 -6.99 -15.71 -15.13
C VAL A 5 -6.81 -14.23 -15.39
N ARG A 6 -7.90 -13.56 -15.70
CA ARG A 6 -7.86 -12.20 -15.92
C ARG A 6 -7.46 -11.44 -14.72
N TRP A 7 -7.94 -11.86 -13.59
CA TRP A 7 -7.61 -11.28 -12.36
C TRP A 7 -6.15 -11.39 -12.13
N SER A 8 -5.59 -12.51 -12.38
CA SER A 8 -4.19 -12.74 -12.19
C SER A 8 -3.37 -11.83 -13.04
N VAL A 9 -3.77 -11.63 -14.25
CA VAL A 9 -3.03 -10.79 -15.13
C VAL A 9 -3.04 -9.37 -14.63
N ALA A 10 -4.17 -8.93 -14.17
CA ALA A 10 -4.26 -7.61 -13.63
C ALA A 10 -3.39 -7.46 -12.42
N ALA A 11 -3.40 -8.45 -11.59
CA ALA A 11 -2.60 -8.40 -10.39
C ALA A 11 -1.14 -8.35 -10.76
N LYS A 12 -0.78 -9.09 -11.78
CA LYS A 12 0.54 -9.11 -12.16
C LYS A 12 0.96 -7.79 -12.67
N ASP A 13 0.17 -7.12 -13.45
CA ASP A 13 0.49 -5.86 -13.93
C ASP A 13 0.62 -4.88 -12.84
N ASP A 14 -0.18 -4.96 -11.87
CA ASP A 14 -0.12 -4.07 -10.76
C ASP A 14 1.01 -4.40 -9.89
N ALA A 15 1.51 -5.57 -9.98
CA ALA A 15 2.62 -6.00 -9.20
C ALA A 15 2.43 -5.80 -7.73
N ILE A 16 1.21 -5.91 -7.27
CA ILE A 16 0.97 -5.76 -5.87
C ILE A 16 1.09 -7.09 -5.19
N ASP A 17 2.04 -7.20 -4.33
CA ASP A 17 2.30 -8.41 -3.59
C ASP A 17 1.41 -8.40 -2.37
N ALA A 18 0.53 -9.37 -2.28
CA ALA A 18 -0.41 -9.45 -1.17
C ALA A 18 0.31 -9.54 0.16
N ARG A 19 1.45 -10.18 0.20
CA ARG A 19 2.18 -10.28 1.44
C ARG A 19 2.72 -8.94 1.86
N LEU A 20 3.15 -8.12 0.91
CA LEU A 20 3.65 -6.81 1.23
C LEU A 20 2.51 -5.93 1.72
N VAL A 21 1.36 -6.05 1.11
CA VAL A 21 0.19 -5.30 1.55
C VAL A 21 -0.17 -5.70 2.98
N ASP A 22 -0.17 -7.00 3.27
CA ASP A 22 -0.48 -7.45 4.60
C ASP A 22 0.53 -6.93 5.60
N ARG A 23 1.77 -6.88 5.22
CA ARG A 23 2.79 -6.37 6.11
C ARG A 23 2.56 -4.90 6.40
N VAL A 24 2.24 -4.13 5.37
CA VAL A 24 1.98 -2.71 5.54
C VAL A 24 0.79 -2.51 6.47
N LEU A 25 -0.28 -3.26 6.25
CA LEU A 25 -1.45 -3.15 7.09
C LEU A 25 -1.13 -3.54 8.52
N GLY A 26 -0.30 -4.54 8.69
CA GLY A 26 0.11 -4.96 10.02
C GLY A 26 0.85 -3.88 10.76
N GLU A 27 1.68 -3.13 10.04
CA GLU A 27 2.42 -2.08 10.68
C GLU A 27 1.53 -0.96 11.17
N TYR A 28 0.52 -0.61 10.39
CA TYR A 28 -0.41 0.41 10.82
C TYR A 28 -1.32 -0.10 11.93
N ARG A 29 -1.54 -1.42 11.97
CA ARG A 29 -2.35 -1.99 13.01
C ARG A 29 -1.61 -1.96 14.33
N GLU A 30 -0.30 -2.23 14.28
CA GLU A 30 0.49 -2.21 15.48
C GLU A 30 0.81 -0.81 15.95
N MET A 31 0.91 0.13 15.02
CA MET A 31 1.18 1.51 15.36
C MET A 31 0.15 2.39 14.70
N PRO A 32 -1.00 2.55 15.33
CA PRO A 32 -2.07 3.32 14.71
C PRO A 32 -1.72 4.77 14.41
N GLY A 33 -0.73 5.30 15.12
CA GLY A 33 -0.30 6.68 14.86
C GLY A 33 0.79 6.81 13.84
N LEU A 34 1.12 5.71 13.16
CA LEU A 34 2.20 5.75 12.18
C LEU A 34 1.89 6.75 11.09
N ALA A 35 2.88 7.55 10.72
CA ALA A 35 2.73 8.53 9.69
C ALA A 35 4.03 8.55 8.88
N LEU A 36 3.95 8.22 7.61
CA LEU A 36 5.12 8.02 6.78
C LEU A 36 5.10 8.90 5.55
N THR A 37 6.23 9.53 5.25
CA THR A 37 6.36 10.14 3.95
C THR A 37 6.57 9.00 2.96
N ILE A 38 6.44 9.29 1.68
CA ILE A 38 6.57 8.25 0.67
C ILE A 38 7.99 7.67 0.71
N GLU A 39 8.98 8.47 0.99
CA GLU A 39 10.32 7.97 1.08
C GLU A 39 10.55 7.10 2.28
N GLN A 40 9.95 7.44 3.39
CA GLN A 40 10.03 6.58 4.55
C GLN A 40 9.31 5.27 4.29
N ALA A 41 8.17 5.33 3.60
CA ALA A 41 7.42 4.13 3.28
C ALA A 41 8.25 3.20 2.39
N ARG A 42 8.92 3.76 1.41
CA ARG A 42 9.75 2.94 0.54
C ARG A 42 10.81 2.21 1.33
N ARG A 43 11.47 2.90 2.25
CA ARG A 43 12.50 2.28 3.03
C ARG A 43 11.95 1.23 3.97
N LEU A 44 10.87 1.57 4.63
CA LEU A 44 10.30 0.66 5.60
C LEU A 44 9.77 -0.59 4.93
N TRP A 45 9.13 -0.45 3.79
CA TRP A 45 8.52 -1.57 3.10
C TRP A 45 9.49 -2.30 2.17
N GLY A 46 10.64 -1.70 1.94
CA GLY A 46 11.65 -2.35 1.13
C GLY A 46 11.27 -2.50 -0.32
N CYS A 47 10.62 -1.51 -0.89
CA CYS A 47 10.19 -1.62 -2.27
C CYS A 47 10.64 -0.41 -3.06
N ASP A 48 10.58 -0.51 -4.37
CA ASP A 48 11.00 0.60 -5.21
C ASP A 48 9.88 1.62 -5.29
N ALA A 49 10.15 2.73 -5.92
CA ALA A 49 9.20 3.84 -5.97
C ALA A 49 7.90 3.44 -6.66
N ALA A 50 8.00 2.73 -7.74
CA ALA A 50 6.81 2.36 -8.48
C ALA A 50 5.92 1.41 -7.70
N THR A 51 6.52 0.42 -7.05
CA THR A 51 5.76 -0.52 -6.25
C THR A 51 5.14 0.18 -5.05
N CYS A 52 5.90 1.04 -4.42
CA CYS A 52 5.40 1.76 -3.27
C CYS A 52 4.21 2.63 -3.66
N GLN A 53 4.31 3.32 -4.77
CA GLN A 53 3.23 4.18 -5.22
C GLN A 53 1.97 3.36 -5.53
N ARG A 54 2.12 2.18 -6.10
CA ARG A 54 0.97 1.35 -6.37
C ARG A 54 0.29 0.90 -5.13
N ILE A 55 1.05 0.51 -4.14
CA ILE A 55 0.50 0.07 -2.86
C ILE A 55 -0.24 1.22 -2.21
N VAL A 56 0.37 2.40 -2.22
CA VAL A 56 -0.25 3.56 -1.64
C VAL A 56 -1.54 3.89 -2.36
N ASP A 57 -1.53 3.87 -3.68
CA ASP A 57 -2.71 4.21 -4.45
C ASP A 57 -3.85 3.25 -4.13
N VAL A 58 -3.56 1.97 -4.04
CA VAL A 58 -4.58 0.98 -3.75
C VAL A 58 -5.15 1.19 -2.36
N LEU A 59 -4.29 1.40 -1.38
CA LEU A 59 -4.76 1.53 -0.01
C LEU A 59 -5.50 2.84 0.22
N VAL A 60 -5.12 3.88 -0.47
CA VAL A 60 -5.84 5.13 -0.37
C VAL A 60 -7.19 5.00 -1.07
N GLU A 61 -7.21 4.33 -2.21
CA GLU A 61 -8.45 4.16 -2.92
C GLU A 61 -9.43 3.33 -2.13
N ARG A 62 -8.95 2.38 -1.35
CA ARG A 62 -9.81 1.56 -0.54
C ARG A 62 -10.08 2.16 0.81
N HIS A 63 -9.65 3.39 1.01
CA HIS A 63 -9.89 4.10 2.27
C HIS A 63 -9.26 3.43 3.47
N VAL A 64 -8.16 2.73 3.27
CA VAL A 64 -7.42 2.14 4.36
C VAL A 64 -6.40 3.14 4.88
N LEU A 65 -5.80 3.89 3.96
CA LEU A 65 -4.85 4.94 4.32
C LEU A 65 -5.32 6.24 3.71
N ARG A 66 -4.79 7.33 4.19
CA ARG A 66 -5.05 8.61 3.56
C ARG A 66 -3.84 9.50 3.76
N TRP A 67 -3.76 10.55 2.97
CA TRP A 67 -2.69 11.51 3.11
C TRP A 67 -3.07 12.55 4.13
N SER A 68 -2.15 12.85 5.03
CA SER A 68 -2.40 13.90 6.00
C SER A 68 -2.10 15.22 5.34
N ARG A 69 -2.41 16.29 6.05
CA ARG A 69 -2.17 17.62 5.55
C ARG A 69 -0.75 17.88 5.26
N ASP A 70 0.17 17.32 6.02
CA ASP A 70 1.58 17.54 5.85
C ASP A 70 2.23 16.50 4.94
N GLY A 71 1.44 15.76 4.19
CA GLY A 71 1.98 14.86 3.19
C GLY A 71 2.47 13.54 3.69
N ARG A 72 1.89 13.04 4.75
CA ARG A 72 2.25 11.73 5.25
C ARG A 72 1.10 10.77 5.12
N LEU A 73 1.45 9.51 4.96
CA LEU A 73 0.46 8.46 4.88
C LEU A 73 0.07 8.03 6.27
N ILE A 74 -1.19 8.14 6.58
CA ILE A 74 -1.69 7.77 7.89
C ILE A 74 -2.89 6.87 7.71
N ARG A 75 -3.29 6.23 8.78
CA ARG A 75 -4.40 5.36 8.76
C ARG A 75 -5.68 6.17 8.56
N ALA A 76 -6.52 5.71 7.65
CA ALA A 76 -7.78 6.39 7.42
C ALA A 76 -8.78 5.89 8.43
N GLU A 77 -9.50 6.78 8.99
CA GLU A 77 -10.48 6.32 9.97
C GLU A 77 -11.84 6.51 9.49
#